data_0e2a79d4ff4f6dabc87ca0d0f1432a5e
#
_entry.id   0e2a79d4ff4f6dabc87ca0d0f1432a5e
#
_cell.length_a   1.000
_cell.length_b   1.000
_cell.length_c   1.000
_cell.angle_alpha   90.00
_cell.angle_beta   90.00
_cell.angle_gamma   90.00
#
_symmetry.space_group_name_H-M   'P 1'
#
loop_
_entity.id
_entity.type
_entity.pdbx_description
1 polymer ?
#
loop_
_entity_poly.entity_id
_entity_poly.type
_entity_poly.pdbx_seq_one_letter_code
_entity_poly.pdbx_strand_id
1 'polypeptide(L)'
;MKKIIICILTAGFITNCAVENPENINTDITQTYFTEFMACKAGPDQSTATMTSMIGEWQQLLEGDSLVGSWGYAPAVATNSSEDTIWWELQWTSQDDANIAWEAWLQNEDAAAWEEKYTSVLDCDGENRQSFDTAYPMASNAFGELPDSGYFYAEILFCTYENGGTKEDALGFLAGFNNAVNKGGYEGTSYHYGNYFQQGNEDGFLWGNFTNSKESMDKATD
;
A
#
# COMPACT_ATOMS: atom_id res chain seq x y z
N MET A 1 -26.01 -17.68 6.48
CA MET A 1 -25.38 -16.78 7.49
C MET A 1 -24.65 -15.70 6.69
N LYS A 2 -24.97 -14.43 6.96
CA LYS A 2 -24.30 -13.32 6.23
C LYS A 2 -22.87 -13.19 6.75
N LYS A 3 -21.88 -13.24 5.87
CA LYS A 3 -20.49 -12.95 6.20
C LYS A 3 -20.34 -11.43 6.23
N ILE A 4 -19.75 -10.90 7.30
CA ILE A 4 -19.55 -9.47 7.51
C ILE A 4 -18.05 -9.22 7.56
N ILE A 5 -17.57 -8.26 6.79
CA ILE A 5 -16.24 -7.69 6.90
C ILE A 5 -16.39 -6.41 7.71
N ILE A 6 -15.70 -6.30 8.84
CA ILE A 6 -15.70 -5.10 9.67
C ILE A 6 -14.33 -4.44 9.51
N CYS A 7 -14.34 -3.23 8.98
CA CYS A 7 -13.18 -2.35 8.97
C CYS A 7 -13.28 -1.39 10.15
N ILE A 8 -12.32 -1.41 11.05
CA ILE A 8 -12.29 -0.52 12.22
C ILE A 8 -11.42 0.68 11.89
N LEU A 9 -12.05 1.83 11.74
CA LEU A 9 -11.37 3.12 11.76
C LEU A 9 -10.88 3.43 13.17
N THR A 10 -9.61 3.72 13.37
CA THR A 10 -9.05 4.24 14.62
C THR A 10 -9.42 5.70 14.88
N ALA A 11 -10.37 6.25 14.14
CA ALA A 11 -11.06 7.52 14.40
C ALA A 11 -12.56 7.34 14.14
N GLY A 12 -13.26 6.89 15.13
CA GLY A 12 -14.65 7.11 15.50
C GLY A 12 -15.75 7.14 14.43
N PHE A 13 -15.90 6.12 13.57
CA PHE A 13 -17.22 5.81 12.97
C PHE A 13 -17.31 4.33 12.60
N ILE A 14 -18.33 3.65 13.13
CA ILE A 14 -18.65 2.27 12.76
C ILE A 14 -19.64 2.35 11.59
N THR A 15 -19.19 2.07 10.37
CA THR A 15 -20.11 1.82 9.26
C THR A 15 -20.23 0.32 9.05
N ASN A 16 -21.43 -0.23 9.32
CA ASN A 16 -21.80 -1.59 8.98
C ASN A 16 -21.94 -1.71 7.45
N CYS A 17 -20.93 -2.25 6.78
CA CYS A 17 -21.06 -2.64 5.39
C CYS A 17 -21.74 -4.02 5.30
N ALA A 18 -23.06 -4.04 5.16
CA ALA A 18 -23.80 -5.25 4.81
C ALA A 18 -23.82 -5.38 3.28
N VAL A 19 -23.06 -6.35 2.73
CA VAL A 19 -23.11 -6.66 1.30
C VAL A 19 -24.20 -7.70 1.07
N GLU A 20 -25.18 -7.40 0.21
CA GLU A 20 -26.08 -8.42 -0.34
C GLU A 20 -25.27 -9.42 -1.17
N ASN A 21 -25.63 -10.71 -1.04
CA ASN A 21 -24.90 -11.84 -1.63
C ASN A 21 -24.58 -11.62 -3.12
N PRO A 22 -23.31 -11.51 -3.52
CA PRO A 22 -22.97 -11.26 -4.91
C PRO A 22 -22.99 -12.58 -5.71
N GLU A 23 -24.10 -12.87 -6.35
CA GLU A 23 -24.10 -13.87 -7.40
C GLU A 23 -23.34 -13.31 -8.62
N ASN A 24 -22.17 -13.89 -8.93
CA ASN A 24 -21.27 -13.55 -10.04
C ASN A 24 -20.51 -12.20 -9.92
N ILE A 25 -19.62 -12.07 -8.94
CA ILE A 25 -18.60 -11.03 -9.00
C ILE A 25 -17.53 -11.49 -9.99
N ASN A 26 -17.35 -10.73 -11.06
CA ASN A 26 -16.24 -10.90 -11.97
C ASN A 26 -14.95 -10.46 -11.26
N THR A 27 -14.14 -11.42 -10.81
CA THR A 27 -12.83 -11.17 -10.17
C THR A 27 -11.74 -10.75 -11.16
N ASP A 28 -12.00 -10.81 -12.46
CA ASP A 28 -11.08 -10.37 -13.53
C ASP A 28 -10.82 -8.85 -13.53
N ILE A 29 -11.44 -8.12 -12.60
CA ILE A 29 -11.25 -6.66 -12.45
C ILE A 29 -10.14 -6.28 -11.48
N THR A 30 -9.47 -7.24 -10.85
CA THR A 30 -8.38 -6.98 -9.91
C THR A 30 -7.03 -7.26 -10.55
N GLN A 31 -6.08 -6.33 -10.34
CA GLN A 31 -4.66 -6.52 -10.63
C GLN A 31 -3.94 -6.90 -9.35
N THR A 32 -3.13 -7.96 -9.39
CA THR A 32 -2.42 -8.46 -8.21
C THR A 32 -0.92 -8.24 -8.35
N TYR A 33 -0.28 -7.98 -7.21
CA TYR A 33 1.16 -7.78 -7.09
C TYR A 33 1.68 -8.46 -5.84
N PHE A 34 2.99 -8.64 -5.78
CA PHE A 34 3.68 -8.91 -4.54
C PHE A 34 4.23 -7.60 -3.97
N THR A 35 4.01 -7.35 -2.69
CA THR A 35 4.39 -6.09 -2.05
C THR A 35 5.16 -6.36 -0.77
N GLU A 36 6.22 -5.59 -0.54
CA GLU A 36 7.01 -5.63 0.67
C GLU A 36 7.01 -4.26 1.35
N PHE A 37 6.94 -4.26 2.68
CA PHE A 37 7.14 -3.07 3.48
C PHE A 37 8.37 -3.23 4.36
N MET A 38 9.25 -2.24 4.32
CA MET A 38 10.39 -2.11 5.22
C MET A 38 10.11 -1.01 6.24
N ALA A 39 10.37 -1.31 7.52
CA ALA A 39 10.36 -0.29 8.56
C ALA A 39 11.66 0.49 8.51
N CYS A 40 11.56 1.81 8.45
CA CYS A 40 12.70 2.72 8.39
C CYS A 40 12.65 3.76 9.51
N LYS A 41 13.82 4.29 9.85
CA LYS A 41 13.98 5.41 10.80
C LYS A 41 14.66 6.58 10.09
N ALA A 42 14.13 7.78 10.31
CA ALA A 42 14.80 9.00 9.88
C ALA A 42 16.13 9.18 10.59
N GLY A 43 17.19 9.36 9.84
CA GLY A 43 18.51 9.66 10.38
C GLY A 43 18.73 11.16 10.60
N PRO A 44 19.84 11.55 11.25
CA PRO A 44 20.14 12.95 11.58
C PRO A 44 20.35 13.84 10.34
N ASP A 45 20.71 13.25 9.20
CA ASP A 45 20.95 13.96 7.95
C ASP A 45 19.73 13.95 7.01
N GLN A 46 18.57 13.49 7.50
CA GLN A 46 17.35 13.45 6.71
C GLN A 46 16.88 14.86 6.36
N SER A 47 16.68 15.10 5.09
CA SER A 47 16.09 16.31 4.51
C SER A 47 15.49 15.99 3.15
N THR A 48 14.65 16.87 2.62
CA THR A 48 14.13 16.68 1.23
C THR A 48 15.26 16.55 0.21
N ALA A 49 16.33 17.33 0.34
CA ALA A 49 17.45 17.28 -0.59
C ALA A 49 18.22 15.95 -0.52
N THR A 50 18.53 15.47 0.70
CA THR A 50 19.24 14.20 0.90
C THR A 50 18.39 13.00 0.50
N MET A 51 17.09 13.01 0.80
CA MET A 51 16.13 11.99 0.34
C MET A 51 16.04 11.95 -1.19
N THR A 52 15.97 13.12 -1.85
CA THR A 52 15.94 13.18 -3.33
C THR A 52 17.22 12.59 -3.93
N SER A 53 18.39 12.89 -3.36
CA SER A 53 19.66 12.33 -3.82
C SER A 53 19.71 10.81 -3.59
N MET A 54 19.29 10.36 -2.40
CA MET A 54 19.24 8.95 -2.04
C MET A 54 18.40 8.14 -3.01
N ILE A 55 17.17 8.58 -3.26
CA ILE A 55 16.22 7.90 -4.16
C ILE A 55 16.74 7.95 -5.62
N GLY A 56 17.27 9.10 -6.05
CA GLY A 56 17.79 9.25 -7.41
C GLY A 56 19.01 8.36 -7.70
N GLU A 57 19.88 8.13 -6.73
CA GLU A 57 20.99 7.17 -6.85
C GLU A 57 20.49 5.71 -6.75
N TRP A 58 19.57 5.41 -5.83
CA TRP A 58 18.94 4.10 -5.70
C TRP A 58 18.30 3.64 -7.02
N GLN A 59 17.53 4.52 -7.67
CA GLN A 59 16.90 4.22 -8.96
C GLN A 59 17.88 3.82 -10.06
N GLN A 60 19.13 4.31 -10.01
CA GLN A 60 20.18 3.95 -10.97
C GLN A 60 20.80 2.58 -10.72
N LEU A 61 20.61 2.04 -9.51
CA LEU A 61 21.10 0.71 -9.12
C LEU A 61 20.09 -0.40 -9.39
N LEU A 62 18.85 -0.03 -9.71
CA LEU A 62 17.80 -1.01 -10.00
C LEU A 62 18.02 -1.65 -11.37
N GLU A 63 17.94 -2.97 -11.41
CA GLU A 63 18.04 -3.75 -12.63
C GLU A 63 16.69 -4.36 -13.02
N GLY A 64 16.35 -4.32 -14.31
CA GLY A 64 15.12 -4.92 -14.85
C GLY A 64 13.85 -4.13 -14.60
N ASP A 65 12.71 -4.71 -15.00
CA ASP A 65 11.39 -4.07 -15.02
C ASP A 65 10.42 -4.71 -14.00
N SER A 66 10.92 -5.51 -13.06
CA SER A 66 10.08 -6.26 -12.12
C SER A 66 9.56 -5.42 -10.95
N LEU A 67 10.24 -4.31 -10.59
CA LEU A 67 9.75 -3.34 -9.63
C LEU A 67 8.72 -2.43 -10.30
N VAL A 68 7.46 -2.61 -9.94
CA VAL A 68 6.31 -1.86 -10.50
C VAL A 68 6.24 -0.45 -9.93
N GLY A 69 6.56 -0.31 -8.63
CA GLY A 69 6.53 0.98 -7.95
C GLY A 69 7.17 0.93 -6.56
N SER A 70 7.42 2.13 -6.03
CA SER A 70 7.99 2.31 -4.70
C SER A 70 7.45 3.57 -4.05
N TRP A 71 7.05 3.48 -2.79
CA TRP A 71 6.44 4.59 -2.05
C TRP A 71 7.00 4.67 -0.62
N GLY A 72 7.10 5.88 -0.11
CA GLY A 72 7.45 6.15 1.29
C GLY A 72 6.26 6.71 2.06
N TYR A 73 6.01 6.18 3.25
CA TYR A 73 4.93 6.59 4.14
C TYR A 73 5.52 7.14 5.43
N ALA A 74 5.23 8.38 5.75
CA ALA A 74 5.53 8.98 7.03
C ALA A 74 4.23 9.27 7.79
N PRO A 75 4.19 9.14 9.13
CA PRO A 75 3.02 9.49 9.91
C PRO A 75 2.57 10.93 9.64
N ALA A 76 1.33 11.12 9.17
CA ALA A 76 0.73 12.43 8.97
C ALA A 76 0.20 13.02 10.29
N VAL A 77 -0.08 12.16 11.27
CA VAL A 77 -0.54 12.51 12.62
C VAL A 77 0.29 11.69 13.61
N ALA A 78 0.89 12.35 14.59
CA ALA A 78 1.60 11.67 15.67
C ALA A 78 0.62 10.73 16.42
N THR A 79 0.92 9.44 16.41
CA THR A 79 0.21 8.42 17.19
C THR A 79 1.17 7.84 18.22
N ASN A 80 0.68 7.45 19.38
CA ASN A 80 1.50 6.97 20.50
C ASN A 80 2.28 5.66 20.21
N SER A 81 2.17 5.08 19.04
CA SER A 81 2.73 3.77 18.70
C SER A 81 3.69 3.72 17.51
N SER A 82 3.78 4.80 16.72
CA SER A 82 4.57 4.78 15.47
C SER A 82 5.21 6.14 15.14
N GLU A 83 5.46 6.96 16.16
CA GLU A 83 5.85 8.37 16.00
C GLU A 83 7.09 8.61 15.14
N ASP A 84 7.96 7.59 14.98
CA ASP A 84 9.22 7.72 14.25
C ASP A 84 9.41 6.69 13.14
N THR A 85 8.42 5.85 12.85
CA THR A 85 8.55 4.82 11.82
C THR A 85 8.08 5.34 10.47
N ILE A 86 8.98 5.32 9.51
CA ILE A 86 8.70 5.52 8.09
C ILE A 86 8.58 4.12 7.47
N TRP A 87 7.59 3.91 6.63
CA TRP A 87 7.46 2.67 5.88
C TRP A 87 7.86 2.90 4.44
N TRP A 88 8.72 2.03 3.92
CA TRP A 88 9.08 1.99 2.50
C TRP A 88 8.42 0.79 1.85
N GLU A 89 7.51 1.05 0.93
CA GLU A 89 6.84 0.05 0.13
C GLU A 89 7.57 -0.20 -1.18
N LEU A 90 7.76 -1.48 -1.51
CA LEU A 90 8.23 -1.97 -2.80
C LEU A 90 7.17 -2.89 -3.39
N GLN A 91 6.71 -2.61 -4.59
CA GLN A 91 5.71 -3.42 -5.28
C GLN A 91 6.34 -4.09 -6.51
N TRP A 92 6.20 -5.39 -6.58
CA TRP A 92 6.81 -6.25 -7.58
C TRP A 92 5.76 -6.94 -8.42
N THR A 93 6.13 -7.34 -9.65
CA THR A 93 5.29 -8.15 -10.54
C THR A 93 4.96 -9.52 -9.92
N SER A 94 5.90 -10.10 -9.17
CA SER A 94 5.71 -11.37 -8.44
C SER A 94 6.69 -11.50 -7.28
N GLN A 95 6.46 -12.46 -6.39
CA GLN A 95 7.38 -12.82 -5.31
C GLN A 95 8.71 -13.39 -5.85
N ASP A 96 8.66 -14.16 -6.92
CA ASP A 96 9.86 -14.71 -7.54
C ASP A 96 10.75 -13.59 -8.12
N ASP A 97 10.15 -12.59 -8.74
CA ASP A 97 10.86 -11.41 -9.24
C ASP A 97 11.49 -10.60 -8.10
N ALA A 98 10.77 -10.42 -6.99
CA ALA A 98 11.32 -9.78 -5.79
C ALA A 98 12.53 -10.53 -5.25
N ASN A 99 12.44 -11.86 -5.13
CA ASN A 99 13.54 -12.70 -4.66
C ASN A 99 14.79 -12.57 -5.55
N ILE A 100 14.61 -12.60 -6.88
CA ILE A 100 15.70 -12.43 -7.85
C ILE A 100 16.35 -11.04 -7.69
N ALA A 101 15.53 -9.99 -7.56
CA ALA A 101 16.02 -8.64 -7.40
C ALA A 101 16.81 -8.46 -6.08
N TRP A 102 16.33 -9.05 -4.98
CA TRP A 102 17.04 -9.02 -3.71
C TRP A 102 18.34 -9.83 -3.73
N GLU A 103 18.37 -10.98 -4.39
CA GLU A 103 19.62 -11.73 -4.58
C GLU A 103 20.66 -10.91 -5.37
N ALA A 104 20.25 -10.22 -6.42
CA ALA A 104 21.11 -9.34 -7.19
C ALA A 104 21.59 -8.14 -6.35
N TRP A 105 20.71 -7.51 -5.58
CA TRP A 105 21.02 -6.39 -4.69
C TRP A 105 22.09 -6.76 -3.66
N LEU A 106 21.94 -7.90 -2.99
CA LEU A 106 22.90 -8.38 -1.97
C LEU A 106 24.29 -8.71 -2.52
N GLN A 107 24.42 -8.91 -3.84
CA GLN A 107 25.69 -9.18 -4.50
C GLN A 107 26.30 -7.94 -5.16
N ASN A 108 25.58 -6.82 -5.16
CA ASN A 108 25.99 -5.57 -5.80
C ASN A 108 26.81 -4.70 -4.84
N GLU A 109 28.11 -4.52 -5.13
CA GLU A 109 29.01 -3.69 -4.30
C GLU A 109 28.58 -2.20 -4.30
N ASP A 110 27.99 -1.69 -5.38
CA ASP A 110 27.51 -0.32 -5.46
C ASP A 110 26.23 -0.14 -4.61
N ALA A 111 25.38 -1.17 -4.50
CA ALA A 111 24.24 -1.16 -3.61
C ALA A 111 24.67 -1.12 -2.13
N ALA A 112 25.66 -1.94 -1.75
CA ALA A 112 26.23 -1.91 -0.40
C ALA A 112 26.85 -0.54 -0.06
N ALA A 113 27.55 0.08 -0.99
CA ALA A 113 28.11 1.41 -0.82
C ALA A 113 27.03 2.49 -0.69
N TRP A 114 25.91 2.33 -1.42
CA TRP A 114 24.76 3.20 -1.30
C TRP A 114 24.07 3.08 0.08
N GLU A 115 23.89 1.88 0.59
CA GLU A 115 23.33 1.64 1.93
C GLU A 115 24.19 2.30 3.00
N GLU A 116 25.52 2.09 2.98
CA GLU A 116 26.45 2.71 3.93
C GLU A 116 26.39 4.25 3.85
N LYS A 117 26.35 4.81 2.64
CA LYS A 117 26.31 6.26 2.39
C LYS A 117 25.05 6.91 2.97
N TYR A 118 23.91 6.23 2.89
CA TYR A 118 22.61 6.82 3.21
C TYR A 118 21.99 6.38 4.55
N THR A 119 22.67 5.54 5.34
CA THR A 119 22.23 5.12 6.67
C THR A 119 21.93 6.31 7.59
N SER A 120 22.68 7.42 7.50
CA SER A 120 22.40 8.64 8.28
C SER A 120 21.23 9.47 7.75
N VAL A 121 20.71 9.16 6.56
CA VAL A 121 19.51 9.80 5.98
C VAL A 121 18.26 8.99 6.29
N LEU A 122 18.29 7.69 5.98
CA LEU A 122 17.18 6.77 6.23
C LEU A 122 17.75 5.37 6.49
N ASP A 123 17.51 4.85 7.69
CA ASP A 123 17.95 3.52 8.12
C ASP A 123 16.75 2.55 8.05
N CYS A 124 16.81 1.61 7.10
CA CYS A 124 15.71 0.67 6.81
C CYS A 124 16.07 -0.75 7.19
N ASP A 125 15.14 -1.45 7.84
CA ASP A 125 15.27 -2.87 8.18
C ASP A 125 14.88 -3.75 6.97
N GLY A 126 15.82 -3.92 6.06
CA GLY A 126 15.64 -4.77 4.88
C GLY A 126 15.62 -6.27 5.17
N GLU A 127 16.06 -6.73 6.34
CA GLU A 127 16.04 -8.15 6.71
C GLU A 127 14.65 -8.59 7.22
N ASN A 128 13.92 -7.70 7.91
CA ASN A 128 12.61 -7.99 8.49
C ASN A 128 11.46 -7.37 7.67
N ARG A 129 11.54 -7.45 6.35
CA ARG A 129 10.46 -7.00 5.46
C ARG A 129 9.18 -7.76 5.72
N GLN A 130 8.07 -7.03 5.71
CA GLN A 130 6.73 -7.61 5.77
C GLN A 130 6.22 -7.84 4.35
N SER A 131 5.83 -9.07 4.03
CA SER A 131 5.41 -9.48 2.69
C SER A 131 3.89 -9.60 2.59
N PHE A 132 3.35 -9.10 1.47
CA PHE A 132 1.91 -9.08 1.20
C PHE A 132 1.63 -9.51 -0.24
N ASP A 133 0.53 -10.24 -0.41
CA ASP A 133 -0.16 -10.31 -1.70
C ASP A 133 -1.10 -9.10 -1.78
N THR A 134 -0.95 -8.29 -2.80
CA THR A 134 -1.72 -7.05 -2.94
C THR A 134 -2.67 -7.14 -4.12
N ALA A 135 -3.89 -6.65 -3.94
CA ALA A 135 -4.90 -6.60 -4.99
C ALA A 135 -5.48 -5.18 -5.12
N TYR A 136 -5.44 -4.65 -6.34
CA TYR A 136 -6.05 -3.37 -6.70
C TYR A 136 -7.14 -3.57 -7.74
N PRO A 137 -8.20 -2.75 -7.77
CA PRO A 137 -9.10 -2.75 -8.89
C PRO A 137 -8.36 -2.31 -10.15
N MET A 138 -8.62 -2.95 -11.27
CA MET A 138 -8.10 -2.49 -12.57
C MET A 138 -8.57 -1.05 -12.80
N ALA A 139 -7.64 -0.23 -13.31
CA ALA A 139 -7.79 1.22 -13.40
C ALA A 139 -9.20 1.66 -13.79
N SER A 140 -9.79 2.48 -12.94
CA SER A 140 -11.03 3.17 -13.18
C SER A 140 -10.70 4.61 -13.58
N ASN A 141 -11.21 5.06 -14.71
CA ASN A 141 -11.11 6.47 -15.14
C ASN A 141 -11.88 7.42 -14.21
N ALA A 142 -12.60 6.90 -13.21
CA ALA A 142 -13.42 7.69 -12.30
C ALA A 142 -12.62 8.43 -11.23
N PHE A 143 -11.34 8.05 -10.99
CA PHE A 143 -10.62 8.50 -9.79
C PHE A 143 -9.52 9.53 -10.03
N GLY A 144 -9.31 9.98 -11.23
CA GLY A 144 -8.20 10.87 -11.53
C GLY A 144 -6.83 10.20 -11.27
N GLU A 145 -5.77 10.87 -11.63
CA GLU A 145 -4.40 10.42 -11.39
C GLU A 145 -3.89 10.97 -10.05
N LEU A 146 -2.98 10.23 -9.40
CA LEU A 146 -2.19 10.79 -8.31
C LEU A 146 -1.36 11.95 -8.88
N PRO A 147 -1.17 13.04 -8.11
CA PRO A 147 -0.51 14.22 -8.64
C PRO A 147 0.95 13.93 -9.00
N ASP A 148 1.43 14.54 -10.09
CA ASP A 148 2.84 14.49 -10.53
C ASP A 148 3.83 15.03 -9.48
N SER A 149 3.32 15.66 -8.41
CA SER A 149 4.13 16.13 -7.27
C SER A 149 4.83 15.00 -6.52
N GLY A 150 4.44 13.75 -6.74
CA GLY A 150 4.95 12.60 -6.00
C GLY A 150 4.46 12.51 -4.55
N TYR A 151 3.60 13.43 -4.09
CA TYR A 151 3.00 13.37 -2.74
C TYR A 151 1.57 12.86 -2.81
N PHE A 152 1.22 12.01 -1.84
CA PHE A 152 -0.14 11.51 -1.67
C PHE A 152 -0.46 11.39 -0.17
N TYR A 153 -1.74 11.28 0.15
CA TYR A 153 -2.23 11.00 1.48
C TYR A 153 -2.76 9.57 1.52
N ALA A 154 -2.34 8.81 2.53
CA ALA A 154 -2.74 7.42 2.71
C ALA A 154 -3.43 7.21 4.06
N GLU A 155 -4.45 6.35 4.07
CA GLU A 155 -5.06 5.82 5.27
C GLU A 155 -5.10 4.30 5.15
N ILE A 156 -4.51 3.62 6.14
CA ILE A 156 -4.46 2.15 6.17
C ILE A 156 -5.35 1.65 7.30
N LEU A 157 -6.31 0.81 6.94
CA LEU A 157 -7.28 0.23 7.86
C LEU A 157 -6.96 -1.25 8.08
N PHE A 158 -7.05 -1.70 9.35
CA PHE A 158 -7.00 -3.12 9.68
C PHE A 158 -8.41 -3.69 9.57
N CYS A 159 -8.58 -4.70 8.71
CA CYS A 159 -9.82 -5.42 8.51
C CYS A 159 -9.67 -6.85 9.01
N THR A 160 -10.61 -7.32 9.81
CA THR A 160 -10.64 -8.71 10.30
C THR A 160 -11.75 -9.49 9.61
N TYR A 161 -11.52 -10.79 9.43
CA TYR A 161 -12.54 -11.68 8.91
C TYR A 161 -13.53 -12.04 10.01
N GLU A 162 -14.80 -11.83 9.74
CA GLU A 162 -15.89 -12.14 10.65
C GLU A 162 -16.73 -13.31 10.10
N ASN A 163 -17.29 -14.12 11.01
CA ASN A 163 -18.21 -15.22 10.66
C ASN A 163 -17.67 -16.22 9.62
N GLY A 164 -16.36 -16.49 9.64
CA GLY A 164 -15.70 -17.40 8.70
C GLY A 164 -15.47 -16.79 7.31
N GLY A 165 -15.35 -15.47 7.24
CA GLY A 165 -14.89 -14.77 6.04
C GLY A 165 -13.48 -15.19 5.63
N THR A 166 -13.14 -14.99 4.36
CA THR A 166 -11.89 -15.44 3.73
C THR A 166 -11.27 -14.34 2.87
N LYS A 167 -10.04 -14.57 2.39
CA LYS A 167 -9.39 -13.72 1.38
C LYS A 167 -10.25 -13.56 0.12
N GLU A 168 -10.92 -14.64 -0.33
CA GLU A 168 -11.81 -14.59 -1.49
C GLU A 168 -13.03 -13.70 -1.25
N ASP A 169 -13.58 -13.71 -0.03
CA ASP A 169 -14.68 -12.80 0.31
C ASP A 169 -14.21 -11.33 0.31
N ALA A 170 -12.98 -11.04 0.76
CA ALA A 170 -12.39 -9.69 0.71
C ALA A 170 -12.13 -9.22 -0.72
N LEU A 171 -11.63 -10.10 -1.60
CA LEU A 171 -11.47 -9.81 -3.03
C LEU A 171 -12.83 -9.56 -3.69
N GLY A 172 -13.84 -10.36 -3.34
CA GLY A 172 -15.21 -10.15 -3.79
C GLY A 172 -15.79 -8.81 -3.32
N PHE A 173 -15.51 -8.42 -2.09
CA PHE A 173 -15.88 -7.10 -1.57
C PHE A 173 -15.18 -5.97 -2.34
N LEU A 174 -13.87 -6.06 -2.58
CA LEU A 174 -13.10 -5.10 -3.37
C LEU A 174 -13.72 -4.88 -4.76
N ALA A 175 -14.06 -5.98 -5.44
CA ALA A 175 -14.71 -5.93 -6.75
C ALA A 175 -16.09 -5.26 -6.70
N GLY A 176 -16.91 -5.59 -5.68
CA GLY A 176 -18.22 -4.98 -5.47
C GLY A 176 -18.14 -3.50 -5.14
N PHE A 177 -17.19 -3.11 -4.29
CA PHE A 177 -16.91 -1.73 -3.94
C PHE A 177 -16.48 -0.93 -5.18
N ASN A 178 -15.55 -1.45 -5.99
CA ASN A 178 -15.14 -0.83 -7.25
C ASN A 178 -16.33 -0.58 -8.19
N ASN A 179 -17.23 -1.55 -8.32
CA ASN A 179 -18.43 -1.38 -9.12
C ASN A 179 -19.38 -0.31 -8.57
N ALA A 180 -19.52 -0.20 -7.25
CA ALA A 180 -20.36 0.81 -6.61
C ALA A 180 -19.79 2.22 -6.82
N VAL A 181 -18.49 2.38 -6.59
CA VAL A 181 -17.78 3.66 -6.78
C VAL A 181 -17.85 4.12 -8.23
N ASN A 182 -17.62 3.22 -9.20
CA ASN A 182 -17.71 3.53 -10.63
C ASN A 182 -19.12 4.00 -11.05
N LYS A 183 -20.17 3.53 -10.37
CA LYS A 183 -21.54 3.96 -10.63
C LYS A 183 -21.89 5.28 -9.95
N GLY A 184 -21.26 5.57 -8.81
CA GLY A 184 -21.58 6.73 -7.98
C GLY A 184 -21.03 8.05 -8.49
N GLY A 185 -20.05 8.05 -9.40
CA GLY A 185 -19.46 9.24 -10.02
C GLY A 185 -18.73 10.12 -9.00
N TYR A 186 -17.54 9.71 -8.57
CA TYR A 186 -16.65 10.56 -7.75
C TYR A 186 -15.87 11.52 -8.64
N GLU A 187 -16.59 12.42 -9.31
CA GLU A 187 -15.96 13.42 -10.17
C GLU A 187 -15.13 14.41 -9.33
N GLY A 188 -13.86 14.57 -9.70
CA GLY A 188 -12.99 15.61 -9.17
C GLY A 188 -12.19 15.24 -7.91
N THR A 189 -12.21 13.99 -7.46
CA THR A 189 -11.32 13.48 -6.41
C THR A 189 -10.37 12.43 -6.97
N SER A 190 -9.10 12.50 -6.61
CA SER A 190 -8.17 11.39 -6.79
C SER A 190 -8.43 10.41 -5.63
N TYR A 191 -8.86 9.19 -5.92
CA TYR A 191 -9.07 8.18 -4.89
C TYR A 191 -8.72 6.80 -5.44
N HIS A 192 -7.74 6.17 -4.80
CA HIS A 192 -7.28 4.82 -5.10
C HIS A 192 -7.40 3.98 -3.84
N TYR A 193 -7.58 2.68 -4.00
CA TYR A 193 -7.72 1.75 -2.88
C TYR A 193 -7.29 0.36 -3.29
N GLY A 194 -6.95 -0.46 -2.27
CA GLY A 194 -6.53 -1.83 -2.49
C GLY A 194 -6.49 -2.64 -1.21
N ASN A 195 -6.37 -3.95 -1.37
CA ASN A 195 -6.24 -4.90 -0.28
C ASN A 195 -4.80 -5.42 -0.21
N TYR A 196 -4.27 -5.53 1.00
CA TYR A 196 -2.96 -6.09 1.29
C TYR A 196 -3.14 -7.29 2.22
N PHE A 197 -2.87 -8.47 1.74
CA PHE A 197 -2.98 -9.74 2.46
C PHE A 197 -1.59 -10.14 2.94
N GLN A 198 -1.30 -9.95 4.23
CA GLN A 198 -0.01 -10.28 4.80
C GLN A 198 0.24 -11.79 4.73
N GLN A 199 1.39 -12.19 4.20
CA GLN A 199 1.74 -13.61 4.13
C GLN A 199 1.90 -14.19 5.54
N GLY A 200 1.29 -15.36 5.75
CA GLY A 200 1.26 -16.04 7.05
C GLY A 200 0.23 -15.49 8.05
N ASN A 201 -0.58 -14.49 7.68
CA ASN A 201 -1.70 -14.00 8.49
C ASN A 201 -3.03 -14.36 7.80
N GLU A 202 -3.83 -15.21 8.44
CA GLU A 202 -5.14 -15.64 7.93
C GLU A 202 -6.31 -14.94 8.64
N ASP A 203 -6.05 -14.06 9.63
CA ASP A 203 -7.08 -13.46 10.46
C ASP A 203 -7.69 -12.19 9.86
N GLY A 204 -7.03 -11.61 8.84
CA GLY A 204 -7.48 -10.37 8.25
C GLY A 204 -6.55 -9.84 7.15
N PHE A 205 -6.76 -8.56 6.79
CA PHE A 205 -6.01 -7.88 5.76
C PHE A 205 -5.94 -6.37 6.04
N LEU A 206 -5.10 -5.65 5.32
CA LEU A 206 -5.10 -4.20 5.31
C LEU A 206 -5.91 -3.70 4.12
N TRP A 207 -6.74 -2.68 4.35
CA TRP A 207 -7.37 -1.89 3.31
C TRP A 207 -6.65 -0.56 3.20
N GLY A 208 -6.06 -0.28 2.06
CA GLY A 208 -5.39 0.99 1.77
C GLY A 208 -6.31 1.94 1.01
N ASN A 209 -6.40 3.18 1.48
CA ASN A 209 -7.01 4.31 0.79
C ASN A 209 -5.93 5.32 0.45
N PHE A 210 -5.93 5.83 -0.77
CA PHE A 210 -4.92 6.77 -1.26
C PHE A 210 -5.58 7.91 -2.02
N THR A 211 -5.19 9.14 -1.68
CA THR A 211 -5.69 10.35 -2.34
C THR A 211 -4.57 11.36 -2.52
N ASN A 212 -4.82 12.40 -3.32
CA ASN A 212 -3.86 13.47 -3.53
C ASN A 212 -3.74 14.45 -2.35
N SER A 213 -4.64 14.38 -1.37
CA SER A 213 -4.64 15.28 -0.21
C SER A 213 -5.53 14.75 0.92
N LYS A 214 -5.34 15.26 2.14
CA LYS A 214 -6.24 14.98 3.26
C LYS A 214 -7.69 15.42 2.97
N GLU A 215 -7.87 16.57 2.31
CA GLU A 215 -9.22 17.05 1.95
C GLU A 215 -9.95 16.08 1.02
N SER A 216 -9.22 15.50 0.06
CA SER A 216 -9.78 14.46 -0.81
C SER A 216 -10.09 13.18 -0.05
N MET A 217 -9.27 12.81 0.96
CA MET A 217 -9.54 11.66 1.81
C MET A 217 -10.82 11.88 2.63
N ASP A 218 -10.95 13.02 3.29
CA ASP A 218 -12.13 13.38 4.06
C ASP A 218 -13.42 13.31 3.19
N LYS A 219 -13.35 13.75 1.94
CA LYS A 219 -14.48 13.67 0.98
C LYS A 219 -14.79 12.24 0.50
N ALA A 220 -13.78 11.38 0.42
CA ALA A 220 -13.98 10.00 -0.03
C ALA A 220 -14.57 9.11 1.07
N THR A 221 -14.42 9.50 2.34
CA THR A 221 -14.87 8.74 3.52
C THR A 221 -16.17 9.26 4.13
N ASP A 222 -16.68 10.43 3.73
CA ASP A 222 -18.00 10.99 4.10
C ASP A 222 -19.14 10.40 3.24
#